data_d8dbe594ca80ec1522e875081634f493
#
_entry.id   d8dbe594ca80ec1522e875081634f493
#
_cell.length_a   1.000
_cell.length_b   1.000
_cell.length_c   1.000
_cell.angle_alpha   90.00
_cell.angle_beta   90.00
_cell.angle_gamma   90.00
#
_symmetry.space_group_name_H-M   'P 1'
#
loop_
_entity.id
_entity.type
_entity.pdbx_description
1 polymer ?
#
loop_
_entity_poly.entity_id
_entity_poly.type
_entity_poly.pdbx_seq_one_letter_code
_entity_poly.pdbx_strand_id
1 'polypeptide(L)'
;MKQIGLKIKREWKFLSIFVICSLPSLFSMAQSNTPVLRIGIMADMQYADKADHGSRFYHNSLMKVDTAVDFFNRNKVDFSLILGDLVDEGPKDLPILLKHLSPLKKPTYCLLGNHDYVNVSKPDLLHTTFGMPAKYYAFTKGKWRFVFLNTNALSEYATTPNSADQHEWKTLVDSLQTSGRKNTQPWNGGVDRKQLKWLQNELAQARKNKAHVIVLTHHPLLPENGYETLNNREVLDILYQFPEVKLVLSGHHHKGNYVMANNIPFVTIEGMIETATSNAYGLLELYPKEIKIKGQGRLSSRVFKLSSK
;
A
#
# COMPACT_ATOMS: atom_id res chain seq x y z
N MET A 1 65.34 86.60 -13.59
CA MET A 1 64.09 85.98 -14.03
C MET A 1 64.12 84.52 -13.65
N LYS A 2 63.25 84.13 -12.70
CA LYS A 2 63.25 82.78 -12.10
C LYS A 2 62.38 81.85 -12.93
N GLN A 3 62.98 80.71 -13.39
CA GLN A 3 62.24 79.59 -13.95
C GLN A 3 61.72 78.70 -12.82
N ILE A 4 60.43 78.45 -12.83
CA ILE A 4 59.76 77.56 -11.91
C ILE A 4 59.60 76.18 -12.64
N GLY A 5 60.33 75.24 -12.16
CA GLY A 5 60.21 73.83 -12.67
C GLY A 5 59.08 73.07 -11.97
N LEU A 6 58.15 72.54 -12.75
CA LEU A 6 57.02 71.75 -12.27
C LEU A 6 57.47 70.27 -12.17
N LYS A 7 57.48 69.70 -10.97
CA LYS A 7 57.72 68.26 -10.74
C LYS A 7 56.40 67.50 -10.84
N ILE A 8 56.22 66.67 -11.87
CA ILE A 8 55.11 65.73 -12.01
C ILE A 8 55.43 64.48 -11.23
N LYS A 9 54.75 64.23 -10.14
CA LYS A 9 54.77 62.93 -9.47
C LYS A 9 53.85 61.93 -10.22
N ARG A 10 54.43 60.86 -10.73
CA ARG A 10 53.72 59.75 -11.39
C ARG A 10 53.35 58.76 -10.30
N GLU A 11 52.05 58.73 -9.91
CA GLU A 11 51.51 57.69 -9.00
C GLU A 11 51.17 56.42 -9.83
N TRP A 12 51.80 55.33 -9.51
CA TRP A 12 51.47 54.00 -10.03
C TRP A 12 50.36 53.42 -9.17
N LYS A 13 49.10 53.33 -9.68
CA LYS A 13 48.06 52.58 -9.08
C LYS A 13 48.22 51.11 -9.47
N PHE A 14 48.60 50.28 -8.52
CA PHE A 14 48.55 48.82 -8.66
C PHE A 14 47.07 48.41 -8.62
N LEU A 15 46.55 47.94 -9.75
CA LEU A 15 45.23 47.30 -9.84
C LEU A 15 45.36 45.87 -9.42
N SER A 16 45.04 45.55 -8.16
CA SER A 16 45.00 44.19 -7.68
C SER A 16 43.71 43.53 -8.22
N ILE A 17 43.85 42.68 -9.23
CA ILE A 17 42.75 41.84 -9.73
C ILE A 17 42.55 40.69 -8.73
N PHE A 18 41.53 40.80 -7.90
CA PHE A 18 41.02 39.70 -7.11
C PHE A 18 40.28 38.71 -8.05
N VAL A 19 40.93 37.64 -8.44
CA VAL A 19 40.28 36.51 -9.08
C VAL A 19 39.51 35.76 -8.00
N ILE A 20 38.19 36.01 -7.89
CA ILE A 20 37.30 35.22 -7.06
C ILE A 20 37.10 33.89 -7.80
N CYS A 21 37.89 32.88 -7.44
CA CYS A 21 37.59 31.49 -7.81
C CYS A 21 36.29 31.08 -7.07
N SER A 22 35.17 31.20 -7.73
CA SER A 22 33.91 30.57 -7.30
C SER A 22 34.08 29.05 -7.46
N LEU A 23 34.53 28.38 -6.40
CA LEU A 23 34.40 26.91 -6.29
C LEU A 23 32.89 26.61 -6.32
N PRO A 24 32.42 25.78 -7.26
CA PRO A 24 31.07 25.28 -7.18
C PRO A 24 31.00 24.47 -5.88
N SER A 25 30.27 24.96 -4.89
CA SER A 25 29.91 24.20 -3.71
C SER A 25 29.09 23.01 -4.20
N LEU A 26 29.73 21.86 -4.31
CA LEU A 26 29.08 20.56 -4.41
C LEU A 26 28.30 20.37 -3.09
N PHE A 27 27.10 20.94 -3.03
CA PHE A 27 26.11 20.50 -2.06
C PHE A 27 25.81 19.04 -2.40
N SER A 28 26.59 18.14 -1.84
CA SER A 28 26.19 16.75 -1.66
C SER A 28 24.92 16.84 -0.83
N MET A 29 23.76 16.72 -1.49
CA MET A 29 22.49 16.51 -0.80
C MET A 29 22.65 15.19 -0.05
N ALA A 30 23.04 15.27 1.20
CA ALA A 30 23.01 14.12 2.09
C ALA A 30 21.61 13.55 2.00
N GLN A 31 21.50 12.33 1.49
CA GLN A 31 20.22 11.63 1.35
C GLN A 31 19.64 11.54 2.75
N SER A 32 18.50 12.20 3.01
CA SER A 32 17.86 12.18 4.31
C SER A 32 17.64 10.72 4.73
N ASN A 33 18.33 10.30 5.79
CA ASN A 33 18.19 8.97 6.37
C ASN A 33 16.83 8.77 7.08
N THR A 34 16.00 9.82 7.11
CA THR A 34 14.68 9.81 7.74
C THR A 34 13.61 9.62 6.67
N PRO A 35 12.67 8.66 6.82
CA PRO A 35 11.57 8.51 5.90
C PRO A 35 10.64 9.73 5.95
N VAL A 36 10.06 10.09 4.80
CA VAL A 36 9.02 11.13 4.73
C VAL A 36 7.69 10.64 5.29
N LEU A 37 7.47 9.33 5.27
CA LEU A 37 6.35 8.64 5.93
C LEU A 37 6.82 7.29 6.46
N ARG A 38 6.36 6.95 7.66
CA ARG A 38 6.52 5.63 8.27
C ARG A 38 5.15 5.05 8.58
N ILE A 39 4.84 3.89 8.02
CA ILE A 39 3.51 3.31 8.00
C ILE A 39 3.58 1.90 8.56
N GLY A 40 2.71 1.55 9.51
CA GLY A 40 2.56 0.17 9.97
C GLY A 40 1.80 -0.63 8.91
N ILE A 41 2.23 -1.87 8.64
CA ILE A 41 1.53 -2.76 7.69
C ILE A 41 1.32 -4.14 8.29
N MET A 42 0.13 -4.69 8.10
CA MET A 42 -0.27 -6.06 8.45
C MET A 42 -1.46 -6.52 7.62
N ALA A 43 -1.67 -7.83 7.53
CA ALA A 43 -2.80 -8.44 6.81
C ALA A 43 -3.19 -9.78 7.43
N ASP A 44 -4.38 -10.25 7.10
CA ASP A 44 -4.84 -11.61 7.34
C ASP A 44 -4.66 -12.01 8.82
N MET A 45 -5.17 -11.18 9.73
CA MET A 45 -5.21 -11.48 11.17
C MET A 45 -6.21 -12.59 11.46
N GLN A 46 -7.32 -12.62 10.71
CA GLN A 46 -8.35 -13.67 10.73
C GLN A 46 -8.70 -14.13 12.15
N TYR A 47 -8.86 -13.17 13.09
CA TYR A 47 -9.30 -13.54 14.42
C TYR A 47 -10.70 -14.16 14.36
N ALA A 48 -10.88 -15.25 15.07
CA ALA A 48 -12.18 -15.87 15.33
C ALA A 48 -12.14 -16.63 16.67
N ASP A 49 -13.29 -16.64 17.37
CA ASP A 49 -13.48 -17.48 18.55
C ASP A 49 -13.83 -18.90 18.17
N LYS A 50 -12.82 -19.64 17.70
CA LYS A 50 -12.94 -21.04 17.29
C LYS A 50 -11.62 -21.80 17.43
N ALA A 51 -11.70 -23.14 17.37
CA ALA A 51 -10.54 -24.01 17.40
C ALA A 51 -9.62 -23.79 16.19
N ASP A 52 -8.31 -23.93 16.41
CA ASP A 52 -7.29 -23.83 15.37
C ASP A 52 -7.50 -24.87 14.26
N HIS A 53 -7.11 -24.51 13.04
CA HIS A 53 -7.24 -25.39 11.89
C HIS A 53 -6.01 -25.32 10.98
N GLY A 54 -5.31 -26.43 10.83
CA GLY A 54 -4.09 -26.52 10.02
C GLY A 54 -3.01 -25.58 10.55
N SER A 55 -2.57 -24.65 9.71
CA SER A 55 -1.57 -23.64 10.09
C SER A 55 -2.18 -22.34 10.67
N ARG A 56 -3.52 -22.28 10.79
CA ARG A 56 -4.25 -21.10 11.27
C ARG A 56 -4.53 -21.18 12.78
N PHE A 57 -4.01 -20.20 13.52
CA PHE A 57 -4.08 -20.12 14.97
C PHE A 57 -4.92 -18.90 15.36
N TYR A 58 -6.23 -19.04 15.33
CA TYR A 58 -7.20 -17.93 15.41
C TYR A 58 -7.10 -17.10 16.68
N HIS A 59 -7.05 -17.74 17.87
CA HIS A 59 -6.93 -17.03 19.14
C HIS A 59 -5.57 -16.33 19.30
N ASN A 60 -4.50 -16.92 18.74
CA ASN A 60 -3.16 -16.34 18.84
C ASN A 60 -3.02 -15.04 18.05
N SER A 61 -3.93 -14.76 17.12
CA SER A 61 -3.96 -13.50 16.38
C SER A 61 -4.07 -12.29 17.30
N LEU A 62 -4.78 -12.37 18.42
CA LEU A 62 -4.90 -11.24 19.36
C LEU A 62 -3.55 -10.84 19.96
N MET A 63 -2.78 -11.81 20.46
CA MET A 63 -1.43 -11.56 20.98
C MET A 63 -0.48 -11.01 19.90
N LYS A 64 -0.62 -11.50 18.67
CA LYS A 64 0.17 -11.03 17.54
C LYS A 64 -0.19 -9.59 17.16
N VAL A 65 -1.47 -9.25 17.20
CA VAL A 65 -1.96 -7.87 17.01
C VAL A 65 -1.41 -6.95 18.11
N ASP A 66 -1.48 -7.33 19.39
CA ASP A 66 -0.90 -6.55 20.48
C ASP A 66 0.58 -6.26 20.26
N THR A 67 1.34 -7.27 19.83
CA THR A 67 2.77 -7.12 19.52
C THR A 67 2.99 -6.13 18.37
N ALA A 68 2.17 -6.19 17.31
CA ALA A 68 2.26 -5.28 16.18
C ALA A 68 1.88 -3.83 16.57
N VAL A 69 0.83 -3.67 17.38
CA VAL A 69 0.37 -2.37 17.91
C VAL A 69 1.46 -1.71 18.74
N ASP A 70 2.07 -2.44 19.66
CA ASP A 70 3.18 -1.95 20.48
C ASP A 70 4.39 -1.55 19.61
N PHE A 71 4.71 -2.36 18.61
CA PHE A 71 5.79 -2.06 17.69
C PHE A 71 5.51 -0.78 16.89
N PHE A 72 4.30 -0.61 16.35
CA PHE A 72 3.92 0.58 15.60
C PHE A 72 3.97 1.84 16.46
N ASN A 73 3.46 1.76 17.70
CA ASN A 73 3.49 2.86 18.66
C ASN A 73 4.93 3.26 19.03
N ARG A 74 5.82 2.29 19.30
CA ARG A 74 7.25 2.55 19.59
C ARG A 74 7.99 3.16 18.40
N ASN A 75 7.67 2.73 17.18
CA ASN A 75 8.26 3.25 15.96
C ASN A 75 7.62 4.56 15.46
N LYS A 76 6.62 5.11 16.18
CA LYS A 76 5.96 6.39 15.89
C LYS A 76 5.48 6.45 14.44
N VAL A 77 4.74 5.42 13.98
CA VAL A 77 4.16 5.41 12.64
C VAL A 77 3.23 6.61 12.43
N ASP A 78 3.12 7.11 11.21
CA ASP A 78 2.19 8.18 10.85
C ASP A 78 0.75 7.67 10.79
N PHE A 79 0.57 6.41 10.38
CA PHE A 79 -0.68 5.65 10.35
C PHE A 79 -0.39 4.17 10.11
N SER A 80 -1.43 3.33 10.18
CA SER A 80 -1.33 1.89 9.89
C SER A 80 -2.24 1.49 8.74
N LEU A 81 -1.85 0.44 8.01
CA LEU A 81 -2.59 -0.19 6.92
C LEU A 81 -2.89 -1.64 7.27
N ILE A 82 -4.14 -2.04 7.10
CA ILE A 82 -4.60 -3.43 7.22
C ILE A 82 -5.15 -3.88 5.87
N LEU A 83 -4.56 -4.92 5.29
CA LEU A 83 -4.84 -5.36 3.93
C LEU A 83 -5.90 -6.47 3.85
N GLY A 84 -6.94 -6.38 4.69
CA GLY A 84 -8.09 -7.28 4.69
C GLY A 84 -7.95 -8.49 5.59
N ASP A 85 -9.01 -9.28 5.63
CA ASP A 85 -9.18 -10.46 6.47
C ASP A 85 -8.84 -10.16 7.95
N LEU A 86 -9.55 -9.16 8.49
CA LEU A 86 -9.41 -8.77 9.88
C LEU A 86 -9.92 -9.90 10.78
N VAL A 87 -11.08 -10.48 10.42
CA VAL A 87 -11.74 -11.58 11.12
C VAL A 87 -11.96 -12.75 10.17
N ASP A 88 -12.13 -13.97 10.71
CA ASP A 88 -12.26 -15.18 9.87
C ASP A 88 -13.72 -15.56 9.57
N GLU A 89 -14.64 -15.27 10.50
CA GLU A 89 -16.06 -15.65 10.37
C GLU A 89 -17.00 -14.45 10.36
N GLY A 90 -16.54 -13.36 9.73
CA GLY A 90 -17.29 -12.13 9.57
C GLY A 90 -17.36 -11.27 10.83
N PRO A 91 -18.23 -10.25 10.84
CA PRO A 91 -18.14 -9.14 11.80
C PRO A 91 -18.50 -9.48 13.24
N LYS A 92 -18.97 -10.70 13.56
CA LYS A 92 -19.29 -11.11 14.95
C LYS A 92 -18.10 -10.99 15.89
N ASP A 93 -16.89 -11.30 15.40
CA ASP A 93 -15.66 -11.32 16.19
C ASP A 93 -14.91 -9.98 16.14
N LEU A 94 -15.35 -9.04 15.30
CA LEU A 94 -14.72 -7.74 15.10
C LEU A 94 -14.61 -6.90 16.37
N PRO A 95 -15.61 -6.83 17.29
CA PRO A 95 -15.49 -6.03 18.52
C PRO A 95 -14.31 -6.43 19.40
N ILE A 96 -13.98 -7.73 19.46
CA ILE A 96 -12.83 -8.23 20.23
C ILE A 96 -11.53 -7.77 19.57
N LEU A 97 -11.40 -7.96 18.27
CA LEU A 97 -10.21 -7.51 17.53
C LEU A 97 -10.01 -5.99 17.62
N LEU A 98 -11.10 -5.21 17.50
CA LEU A 98 -11.03 -3.74 17.63
C LEU A 98 -10.53 -3.29 19.02
N LYS A 99 -10.84 -4.02 20.07
CA LYS A 99 -10.31 -3.75 21.40
C LYS A 99 -8.79 -3.87 21.43
N HIS A 100 -8.22 -4.87 20.77
CA HIS A 100 -6.77 -5.07 20.63
C HIS A 100 -6.10 -4.05 19.70
N LEU A 101 -6.81 -3.55 18.71
CA LEU A 101 -6.34 -2.47 17.83
C LEU A 101 -6.46 -1.08 18.46
N SER A 102 -7.35 -0.90 19.44
CA SER A 102 -7.66 0.42 20.02
C SER A 102 -6.47 1.16 20.67
N PRO A 103 -5.38 0.50 21.16
CA PRO A 103 -4.22 1.22 21.68
C PRO A 103 -3.34 1.85 20.60
N LEU A 104 -3.62 1.69 19.29
CA LEU A 104 -2.93 2.40 18.23
C LEU A 104 -3.07 3.91 18.40
N LYS A 105 -1.95 4.62 18.49
CA LYS A 105 -1.89 6.08 18.74
C LYS A 105 -2.16 6.92 17.49
N LYS A 106 -2.20 6.28 16.31
CA LYS A 106 -2.35 6.94 15.01
C LYS A 106 -3.48 6.27 14.21
N PRO A 107 -4.07 6.98 13.23
CA PRO A 107 -5.15 6.43 12.43
C PRO A 107 -4.79 5.09 11.78
N THR A 108 -5.79 4.24 11.63
CA THR A 108 -5.69 2.98 10.90
C THR A 108 -6.64 3.02 9.71
N TYR A 109 -6.15 2.62 8.56
CA TYR A 109 -6.93 2.48 7.34
C TYR A 109 -6.93 1.02 6.93
N CYS A 110 -8.08 0.49 6.55
CA CYS A 110 -8.22 -0.90 6.14
C CYS A 110 -8.97 -1.02 4.81
N LEU A 111 -8.82 -2.17 4.20
CA LEU A 111 -9.74 -2.72 3.21
C LEU A 111 -10.24 -4.06 3.72
N LEU A 112 -11.26 -4.62 3.10
CA LEU A 112 -11.84 -5.90 3.49
C LEU A 112 -11.25 -7.04 2.66
N GLY A 113 -11.13 -8.21 3.28
CA GLY A 113 -10.86 -9.46 2.61
C GLY A 113 -12.09 -10.36 2.54
N ASN A 114 -11.97 -11.53 1.94
CA ASN A 114 -13.09 -12.44 1.74
C ASN A 114 -13.66 -13.01 3.05
N HIS A 115 -12.82 -13.25 4.05
CA HIS A 115 -13.25 -13.74 5.36
C HIS A 115 -14.10 -12.73 6.14
N ASP A 116 -13.88 -11.44 5.93
CA ASP A 116 -14.68 -10.38 6.56
C ASP A 116 -16.16 -10.42 6.11
N TYR A 117 -16.47 -11.04 4.94
CA TYR A 117 -17.82 -11.19 4.39
C TYR A 117 -18.58 -12.45 4.85
N VAL A 118 -17.94 -13.34 5.59
CA VAL A 118 -18.59 -14.57 6.08
C VAL A 118 -19.78 -14.20 6.98
N ASN A 119 -20.93 -14.89 6.78
CA ASN A 119 -22.15 -14.66 7.55
C ASN A 119 -22.73 -13.24 7.47
N VAL A 120 -22.47 -12.49 6.41
CA VAL A 120 -22.92 -11.11 6.22
C VAL A 120 -24.21 -11.09 5.39
N SER A 121 -25.31 -10.61 5.96
CA SER A 121 -26.59 -10.48 5.27
C SER A 121 -26.71 -9.24 4.38
N LYS A 122 -25.93 -8.19 4.67
CA LYS A 122 -25.93 -6.91 3.94
C LYS A 122 -24.53 -6.51 3.53
N PRO A 123 -23.93 -7.15 2.52
CA PRO A 123 -22.55 -6.91 2.12
C PRO A 123 -22.29 -5.46 1.68
N ASP A 124 -23.30 -4.80 1.14
CA ASP A 124 -23.20 -3.40 0.70
C ASP A 124 -22.85 -2.41 1.82
N LEU A 125 -23.22 -2.71 3.06
CA LEU A 125 -22.97 -1.86 4.22
C LEU A 125 -21.79 -2.31 5.08
N LEU A 126 -21.13 -3.41 4.72
CA LEU A 126 -20.08 -3.99 5.56
C LEU A 126 -18.92 -3.02 5.81
N HIS A 127 -18.55 -2.22 4.82
CA HIS A 127 -17.49 -1.22 4.95
C HIS A 127 -17.74 -0.24 6.13
N THR A 128 -18.98 0.10 6.44
CA THR A 128 -19.32 0.98 7.56
C THR A 128 -19.07 0.32 8.92
N THR A 129 -19.32 -1.00 9.02
CA THR A 129 -19.05 -1.79 10.22
C THR A 129 -17.56 -1.81 10.56
N PHE A 130 -16.70 -1.79 9.56
CA PHE A 130 -15.25 -1.74 9.71
C PHE A 130 -14.69 -0.30 9.76
N GLY A 131 -15.55 0.71 9.83
CA GLY A 131 -15.13 2.12 9.94
C GLY A 131 -14.48 2.69 8.70
N MET A 132 -14.69 2.06 7.54
CA MET A 132 -14.15 2.54 6.26
C MET A 132 -15.03 3.68 5.71
N PRO A 133 -14.44 4.69 5.06
CA PRO A 133 -15.20 5.83 4.52
C PRO A 133 -16.09 5.45 3.31
N ALA A 134 -15.70 4.40 2.58
CA ALA A 134 -16.42 3.84 1.43
C ALA A 134 -15.92 2.41 1.13
N LYS A 135 -16.62 1.67 0.24
CA LYS A 135 -16.21 0.32 -0.20
C LYS A 135 -14.80 0.33 -0.83
N TYR A 136 -14.46 1.39 -1.54
CA TYR A 136 -13.13 1.70 -2.08
C TYR A 136 -12.92 3.21 -1.95
N TYR A 137 -11.71 3.64 -1.71
CA TYR A 137 -11.41 5.04 -1.41
C TYR A 137 -9.93 5.36 -1.65
N ALA A 138 -9.61 6.64 -1.59
CA ALA A 138 -8.22 7.09 -1.67
C ALA A 138 -8.00 8.33 -0.79
N PHE A 139 -6.79 8.48 -0.28
CA PHE A 139 -6.36 9.70 0.40
C PHE A 139 -4.93 10.06 0.02
N THR A 140 -4.55 11.30 0.28
CA THR A 140 -3.19 11.80 0.02
C THR A 140 -2.52 12.22 1.32
N LYS A 141 -1.26 11.83 1.48
CA LYS A 141 -0.39 12.28 2.57
C LYS A 141 0.93 12.78 1.96
N GLY A 142 1.16 14.07 2.03
CA GLY A 142 2.30 14.69 1.35
C GLY A 142 2.25 14.46 -0.17
N LYS A 143 3.31 13.90 -0.74
CA LYS A 143 3.39 13.55 -2.17
C LYS A 143 2.94 12.13 -2.49
N TRP A 144 2.30 11.43 -1.56
CA TRP A 144 1.89 10.04 -1.72
C TRP A 144 0.37 9.94 -1.69
N ARG A 145 -0.20 9.29 -2.72
CA ARG A 145 -1.61 8.92 -2.80
C ARG A 145 -1.75 7.43 -2.55
N PHE A 146 -2.63 7.08 -1.63
CA PHE A 146 -2.97 5.71 -1.25
C PHE A 146 -4.34 5.41 -1.84
N VAL A 147 -4.41 4.38 -2.69
CA VAL A 147 -5.62 3.98 -3.41
C VAL A 147 -6.01 2.59 -2.93
N PHE A 148 -7.16 2.48 -2.27
CA PHE A 148 -7.70 1.24 -1.71
C PHE A 148 -8.75 0.69 -2.67
N LEU A 149 -8.48 -0.47 -3.26
CA LEU A 149 -9.40 -1.16 -4.14
C LEU A 149 -10.18 -2.22 -3.35
N ASN A 150 -11.48 -2.29 -3.62
CA ASN A 150 -12.32 -3.40 -3.19
C ASN A 150 -12.25 -4.53 -4.23
N THR A 151 -11.36 -5.48 -4.03
CA THR A 151 -11.24 -6.66 -4.88
C THR A 151 -12.27 -7.74 -4.56
N ASN A 152 -13.20 -7.49 -3.62
CA ASN A 152 -14.33 -8.36 -3.31
C ASN A 152 -15.61 -7.96 -4.08
N ALA A 153 -15.62 -6.83 -4.80
CA ALA A 153 -16.84 -6.27 -5.40
C ALA A 153 -17.55 -7.26 -6.32
N LEU A 154 -16.80 -8.01 -7.12
CA LEU A 154 -17.30 -9.08 -7.97
C LEU A 154 -16.92 -10.43 -7.35
N SER A 155 -17.73 -10.93 -6.44
CA SER A 155 -17.55 -12.23 -5.80
C SER A 155 -18.88 -12.87 -5.44
N GLU A 156 -18.88 -14.17 -5.20
CA GLU A 156 -20.07 -14.89 -4.74
C GLU A 156 -20.56 -14.36 -3.39
N TYR A 157 -19.64 -14.06 -2.49
CA TYR A 157 -19.92 -13.70 -1.10
C TYR A 157 -20.25 -12.20 -0.89
N ALA A 158 -19.87 -11.32 -1.81
CA ALA A 158 -20.08 -9.87 -1.65
C ALA A 158 -21.15 -9.30 -2.57
N THR A 159 -21.64 -10.05 -3.58
CA THR A 159 -22.70 -9.59 -4.47
C THR A 159 -24.09 -9.94 -3.92
N THR A 160 -25.02 -9.00 -4.04
CA THR A 160 -26.42 -9.26 -3.69
C THR A 160 -27.09 -10.12 -4.76
N PRO A 161 -27.89 -11.16 -4.39
CA PRO A 161 -28.60 -11.96 -5.35
C PRO A 161 -29.42 -11.14 -6.34
N ASN A 162 -29.36 -11.49 -7.63
CA ASN A 162 -30.05 -10.83 -8.75
C ASN A 162 -29.65 -9.36 -8.99
N SER A 163 -28.57 -8.88 -8.38
CA SER A 163 -28.03 -7.54 -8.66
C SER A 163 -27.26 -7.50 -9.98
N ALA A 164 -27.03 -6.29 -10.50
CA ALA A 164 -26.16 -6.08 -11.67
C ALA A 164 -24.72 -6.57 -11.39
N ASP A 165 -24.21 -6.35 -10.18
CA ASP A 165 -22.87 -6.77 -9.80
C ASP A 165 -22.76 -8.31 -9.75
N GLN A 166 -23.83 -9.04 -9.34
CA GLN A 166 -23.85 -10.50 -9.42
C GLN A 166 -23.85 -11.01 -10.87
N HIS A 167 -24.61 -10.36 -11.76
CA HIS A 167 -24.58 -10.72 -13.18
C HIS A 167 -23.19 -10.48 -13.80
N GLU A 168 -22.57 -9.34 -13.47
CA GLU A 168 -21.22 -9.03 -13.91
C GLU A 168 -20.21 -10.06 -13.40
N TRP A 169 -20.29 -10.44 -12.11
CA TRP A 169 -19.48 -11.48 -11.52
C TRP A 169 -19.63 -12.84 -12.23
N LYS A 170 -20.88 -13.31 -12.44
CA LYS A 170 -21.13 -14.59 -13.13
C LYS A 170 -20.54 -14.59 -14.53
N THR A 171 -20.81 -13.54 -15.32
CA THR A 171 -20.27 -13.40 -16.67
C THR A 171 -18.75 -13.42 -16.70
N LEU A 172 -18.11 -12.74 -15.74
CA LEU A 172 -16.65 -12.73 -15.60
C LEU A 172 -16.12 -14.14 -15.28
N VAL A 173 -16.69 -14.82 -14.29
CA VAL A 173 -16.26 -16.18 -13.89
C VAL A 173 -16.41 -17.15 -15.04
N ASP A 174 -17.56 -17.17 -15.75
CA ASP A 174 -17.79 -18.05 -16.91
C ASP A 174 -16.73 -17.83 -18.02
N SER A 175 -16.41 -16.57 -18.29
CA SER A 175 -15.38 -16.22 -19.27
C SER A 175 -13.98 -16.69 -18.85
N LEU A 176 -13.64 -16.53 -17.57
CA LEU A 176 -12.35 -16.95 -17.01
C LEU A 176 -12.22 -18.49 -17.02
N GLN A 177 -13.27 -19.21 -16.65
CA GLN A 177 -13.30 -20.67 -16.68
C GLN A 177 -13.16 -21.19 -18.10
N THR A 178 -13.88 -20.61 -19.06
CA THR A 178 -13.79 -20.95 -20.49
C THR A 178 -12.37 -20.72 -21.04
N SER A 179 -11.68 -19.70 -20.55
CA SER A 179 -10.28 -19.41 -20.92
C SER A 179 -9.23 -20.19 -20.12
N GLY A 180 -9.65 -21.14 -19.26
CA GLY A 180 -8.76 -21.99 -18.48
C GLY A 180 -8.01 -21.27 -17.35
N ARG A 181 -8.50 -20.12 -16.90
CA ARG A 181 -7.90 -19.37 -15.78
C ARG A 181 -8.12 -20.12 -14.47
N LYS A 182 -7.10 -20.11 -13.61
CA LYS A 182 -7.09 -20.84 -12.32
C LYS A 182 -7.62 -20.03 -11.15
N ASN A 183 -7.80 -18.73 -11.33
CA ASN A 183 -8.21 -17.81 -10.27
C ASN A 183 -9.73 -17.70 -10.04
N THR A 184 -10.52 -18.61 -10.59
CA THR A 184 -11.97 -18.71 -10.36
C THR A 184 -12.34 -19.52 -9.11
N GLN A 185 -11.54 -19.36 -8.06
CA GLN A 185 -11.80 -20.02 -6.78
C GLN A 185 -12.88 -19.25 -6.00
N PRO A 186 -13.69 -19.93 -5.17
CA PRO A 186 -14.81 -19.30 -4.46
C PRO A 186 -14.39 -18.20 -3.48
N TRP A 187 -13.14 -18.20 -3.04
CA TRP A 187 -12.59 -17.16 -2.16
C TRP A 187 -12.01 -15.97 -2.90
N ASN A 188 -11.90 -16.02 -4.23
CA ASN A 188 -11.40 -14.89 -5.02
C ASN A 188 -12.53 -13.93 -5.40
N GLY A 189 -12.15 -12.69 -5.62
CA GLY A 189 -13.05 -11.64 -6.06
C GLY A 189 -12.42 -10.76 -7.13
N GLY A 190 -13.24 -9.85 -7.67
CA GLY A 190 -12.86 -8.94 -8.74
C GLY A 190 -13.26 -7.49 -8.46
N VAL A 191 -12.86 -6.62 -9.37
CA VAL A 191 -13.11 -5.18 -9.34
C VAL A 191 -14.20 -4.87 -10.37
N ASP A 192 -15.30 -4.20 -9.95
CA ASP A 192 -16.38 -3.84 -10.83
C ASP A 192 -16.02 -2.69 -11.81
N ARG A 193 -16.76 -2.55 -12.90
CA ARG A 193 -16.51 -1.54 -13.94
C ARG A 193 -16.53 -0.10 -13.44
N LYS A 194 -17.37 0.21 -12.44
CA LYS A 194 -17.44 1.56 -11.87
C LYS A 194 -16.17 1.90 -11.13
N GLN A 195 -15.63 0.92 -10.41
CA GLN A 195 -14.39 1.06 -9.68
C GLN A 195 -13.17 1.12 -10.62
N LEU A 196 -13.15 0.35 -11.72
CA LEU A 196 -12.10 0.47 -12.74
C LEU A 196 -12.04 1.89 -13.32
N LYS A 197 -13.19 2.47 -13.66
CA LYS A 197 -13.27 3.86 -14.12
C LYS A 197 -12.84 4.87 -13.05
N TRP A 198 -13.23 4.64 -11.80
CA TRP A 198 -12.79 5.45 -10.68
C TRP A 198 -11.28 5.37 -10.48
N LEU A 199 -10.69 4.17 -10.52
CA LEU A 199 -9.23 3.96 -10.44
C LEU A 199 -8.50 4.79 -11.50
N GLN A 200 -8.95 4.73 -12.76
CA GLN A 200 -8.35 5.50 -13.84
C GLN A 200 -8.37 7.02 -13.57
N ASN A 201 -9.49 7.53 -13.03
CA ASN A 201 -9.62 8.93 -12.65
C ASN A 201 -8.69 9.30 -11.48
N GLU A 202 -8.57 8.43 -10.47
CA GLU A 202 -7.68 8.63 -9.33
C GLU A 202 -6.20 8.72 -9.76
N LEU A 203 -5.79 7.84 -10.68
CA LEU A 203 -4.43 7.83 -11.21
C LEU A 203 -4.16 9.06 -12.10
N ALA A 204 -5.14 9.48 -12.90
CA ALA A 204 -5.04 10.71 -13.69
C ALA A 204 -4.90 11.96 -12.80
N GLN A 205 -5.63 12.02 -11.67
CA GLN A 205 -5.46 13.09 -10.68
C GLN A 205 -4.08 13.03 -10.00
N ALA A 206 -3.61 11.84 -9.65
CA ALA A 206 -2.27 11.68 -9.08
C ALA A 206 -1.19 12.19 -10.04
N ARG A 207 -1.30 11.89 -11.34
CA ARG A 207 -0.42 12.41 -12.40
C ARG A 207 -0.45 13.94 -12.46
N LYS A 208 -1.64 14.54 -12.49
CA LYS A 208 -1.82 16.00 -12.49
C LYS A 208 -1.15 16.65 -11.28
N ASN A 209 -1.24 16.02 -10.12
CA ASN A 209 -0.70 16.49 -8.85
C ASN A 209 0.77 16.07 -8.62
N LYS A 210 1.39 15.36 -9.57
CA LYS A 210 2.76 14.81 -9.47
C LYS A 210 2.95 13.97 -8.21
N ALA A 211 1.92 13.24 -7.80
CA ALA A 211 1.94 12.38 -6.63
C ALA A 211 2.40 10.97 -7.00
N HIS A 212 3.18 10.33 -6.13
CA HIS A 212 3.43 8.90 -6.19
C HIS A 212 2.19 8.13 -5.68
N VAL A 213 1.92 6.97 -6.25
CA VAL A 213 0.76 6.17 -5.89
C VAL A 213 1.18 4.83 -5.30
N ILE A 214 0.54 4.46 -4.21
CA ILE A 214 0.54 3.09 -3.67
C ILE A 214 -0.89 2.56 -3.82
N VAL A 215 -1.03 1.42 -4.51
CA VAL A 215 -2.32 0.73 -4.66
C VAL A 215 -2.38 -0.40 -3.64
N LEU A 216 -3.51 -0.51 -2.96
CA LEU A 216 -3.76 -1.45 -1.89
C LEU A 216 -4.94 -2.33 -2.27
N THR A 217 -4.76 -3.65 -2.21
CA THR A 217 -5.78 -4.65 -2.53
C THR A 217 -5.78 -5.74 -1.48
N HIS A 218 -6.86 -6.51 -1.36
CA HIS A 218 -6.80 -7.76 -0.61
C HIS A 218 -6.23 -8.87 -1.49
N HIS A 219 -6.97 -9.25 -2.55
CA HIS A 219 -6.47 -10.24 -3.50
C HIS A 219 -5.29 -9.65 -4.30
N PRO A 220 -4.20 -10.42 -4.48
CA PRO A 220 -3.08 -9.99 -5.31
C PRO A 220 -3.50 -9.67 -6.76
N LEU A 221 -2.73 -8.82 -7.43
CA LEU A 221 -2.84 -8.66 -8.88
C LEU A 221 -1.86 -9.55 -9.63
N LEU A 222 -0.73 -9.87 -9.01
CA LEU A 222 0.33 -10.76 -9.50
C LEU A 222 0.97 -11.53 -8.31
N PRO A 223 1.54 -12.74 -8.57
CA PRO A 223 1.55 -13.49 -9.82
C PRO A 223 0.20 -14.15 -10.13
N GLU A 224 0.02 -14.58 -11.39
CA GLU A 224 -1.13 -15.42 -11.80
C GLU A 224 -0.90 -16.87 -11.34
N ASN A 225 -1.35 -17.19 -10.13
CA ASN A 225 -1.14 -18.49 -9.48
C ASN A 225 -2.41 -19.09 -8.85
N GLY A 226 -3.57 -18.48 -9.14
CA GLY A 226 -4.88 -18.91 -8.64
C GLY A 226 -5.39 -18.14 -7.43
N TYR A 227 -4.59 -17.24 -6.83
CA TYR A 227 -4.97 -16.35 -5.73
C TYR A 227 -5.23 -14.92 -6.18
N GLU A 228 -4.92 -14.62 -7.44
CA GLU A 228 -5.03 -13.26 -7.95
C GLU A 228 -6.50 -12.85 -8.18
N THR A 229 -6.73 -11.55 -8.13
CA THR A 229 -8.00 -10.90 -8.47
C THR A 229 -8.57 -11.44 -9.79
N LEU A 230 -9.87 -11.71 -9.87
CA LEU A 230 -10.51 -12.32 -11.04
C LEU A 230 -10.14 -11.60 -12.33
N ASN A 231 -10.35 -10.30 -12.40
CA ASN A 231 -10.00 -9.46 -13.56
C ASN A 231 -8.71 -8.66 -13.34
N ASN A 232 -7.69 -9.31 -12.76
CA ASN A 232 -6.38 -8.68 -12.51
C ASN A 232 -5.80 -8.02 -13.75
N ARG A 233 -5.96 -8.60 -14.94
CA ARG A 233 -5.42 -8.07 -16.19
C ARG A 233 -6.01 -6.71 -16.55
N GLU A 234 -7.32 -6.50 -16.38
CA GLU A 234 -7.95 -5.20 -16.60
C GLU A 234 -7.41 -4.13 -15.64
N VAL A 235 -7.18 -4.51 -14.37
CA VAL A 235 -6.55 -3.61 -13.40
C VAL A 235 -5.10 -3.31 -13.79
N LEU A 236 -4.32 -4.32 -14.18
CA LEU A 236 -2.93 -4.17 -14.61
C LEU A 236 -2.82 -3.25 -15.84
N ASP A 237 -3.71 -3.41 -16.83
CA ASP A 237 -3.74 -2.57 -18.03
C ASP A 237 -3.94 -1.10 -17.70
N ILE A 238 -4.74 -0.79 -16.67
CA ILE A 238 -4.89 0.56 -16.15
C ILE A 238 -3.59 1.01 -15.45
N LEU A 239 -3.07 0.22 -14.50
CA LEU A 239 -1.90 0.60 -13.71
C LEU A 239 -0.67 0.86 -14.59
N TYR A 240 -0.47 0.07 -15.62
CA TYR A 240 0.69 0.18 -16.53
C TYR A 240 0.73 1.47 -17.35
N GLN A 241 -0.40 2.15 -17.50
CA GLN A 241 -0.47 3.46 -18.15
C GLN A 241 0.02 4.61 -17.25
N PHE A 242 0.24 4.34 -15.93
CA PHE A 242 0.52 5.37 -14.95
C PHE A 242 1.85 5.11 -14.20
N PRO A 243 2.97 5.68 -14.68
CA PRO A 243 4.27 5.55 -14.03
C PRO A 243 4.33 6.18 -12.63
N GLU A 244 3.27 6.88 -12.22
CA GLU A 244 3.05 7.37 -10.87
C GLU A 244 2.85 6.24 -9.86
N VAL A 245 2.37 5.06 -10.29
CA VAL A 245 2.23 3.87 -9.44
C VAL A 245 3.62 3.34 -9.09
N LYS A 246 3.93 3.29 -7.80
CA LYS A 246 5.26 2.93 -7.29
C LYS A 246 5.28 1.63 -6.50
N LEU A 247 4.11 1.14 -6.08
CA LEU A 247 3.98 -0.09 -5.30
C LEU A 247 2.53 -0.56 -5.34
N VAL A 248 2.33 -1.87 -5.42
CA VAL A 248 1.06 -2.54 -5.12
C VAL A 248 1.29 -3.46 -3.93
N LEU A 249 0.46 -3.31 -2.88
CA LEU A 249 0.48 -4.18 -1.70
C LEU A 249 -0.82 -4.96 -1.60
N SER A 250 -0.73 -6.23 -1.24
CA SER A 250 -1.88 -7.12 -1.04
C SER A 250 -1.69 -8.06 0.15
N GLY A 251 -2.77 -8.69 0.60
CA GLY A 251 -2.84 -9.80 1.55
C GLY A 251 -3.25 -11.10 0.85
N HIS A 252 -4.20 -11.84 1.45
CA HIS A 252 -4.90 -13.01 0.92
C HIS A 252 -4.03 -14.27 0.76
N HIS A 253 -2.91 -14.20 0.09
CA HIS A 253 -2.00 -15.34 -0.07
C HIS A 253 -0.99 -15.36 1.06
N HIS A 254 -1.32 -16.01 2.18
CA HIS A 254 -0.61 -15.97 3.46
C HIS A 254 0.88 -16.33 3.40
N LYS A 255 1.33 -17.00 2.33
CA LYS A 255 2.77 -17.29 2.12
C LYS A 255 3.57 -16.09 1.69
N GLY A 256 2.89 -15.00 1.33
CA GLY A 256 3.53 -13.85 0.72
C GLY A 256 4.00 -14.12 -0.71
N ASN A 257 4.26 -13.06 -1.45
CA ASN A 257 4.84 -13.13 -2.80
C ASN A 257 5.46 -11.80 -3.22
N TYR A 258 6.23 -11.85 -4.28
CA TYR A 258 6.82 -10.67 -4.91
C TYR A 258 7.02 -10.88 -6.41
N VAL A 259 6.56 -9.90 -7.19
CA VAL A 259 6.79 -9.82 -8.63
C VAL A 259 7.13 -8.38 -9.01
N MET A 260 8.13 -8.19 -9.86
CA MET A 260 8.37 -6.90 -10.53
C MET A 260 7.80 -6.99 -11.94
N ALA A 261 6.84 -6.14 -12.26
CA ALA A 261 6.26 -6.06 -13.61
C ALA A 261 6.07 -4.59 -14.01
N ASN A 262 6.42 -4.24 -15.23
CA ASN A 262 6.33 -2.87 -15.76
C ASN A 262 6.93 -1.79 -14.82
N ASN A 263 8.06 -2.09 -14.15
CA ASN A 263 8.72 -1.27 -13.14
C ASN A 263 7.86 -0.97 -11.89
N ILE A 264 6.80 -1.74 -11.67
CA ILE A 264 5.97 -1.69 -10.47
C ILE A 264 6.24 -2.94 -9.64
N PRO A 265 6.66 -2.82 -8.37
CA PRO A 265 6.72 -3.93 -7.44
C PRO A 265 5.31 -4.31 -6.98
N PHE A 266 4.94 -5.56 -7.13
CA PHE A 266 3.74 -6.19 -6.58
C PHE A 266 4.17 -7.06 -5.42
N VAL A 267 3.74 -6.71 -4.21
CA VAL A 267 4.09 -7.41 -2.98
C VAL A 267 2.83 -7.90 -2.30
N THR A 268 2.72 -9.21 -2.15
CA THR A 268 1.76 -9.81 -1.23
C THR A 268 2.47 -10.03 0.09
N ILE A 269 1.97 -9.44 1.17
CA ILE A 269 2.55 -9.61 2.50
C ILE A 269 2.05 -10.91 3.13
N GLU A 270 2.87 -11.50 3.98
CA GLU A 270 2.57 -12.74 4.68
C GLU A 270 1.43 -12.54 5.69
N GLY A 271 0.49 -13.50 5.74
CA GLY A 271 -0.67 -13.45 6.64
C GLY A 271 -0.30 -13.65 8.11
N MET A 272 -0.86 -12.83 9.00
CA MET A 272 -0.58 -12.89 10.44
C MET A 272 -1.11 -14.16 11.10
N ILE A 273 -2.23 -14.72 10.60
CA ILE A 273 -2.91 -15.90 11.16
C ILE A 273 -2.03 -17.14 11.22
N GLU A 274 -1.13 -17.28 10.27
CA GLU A 274 -0.29 -18.46 10.13
C GLU A 274 0.68 -18.63 11.29
N THR A 275 0.94 -19.87 11.67
CA THR A 275 1.83 -20.30 12.78
C THR A 275 1.35 -19.91 14.17
N ALA A 276 1.73 -20.71 15.17
CA ALA A 276 1.34 -20.45 16.57
C ALA A 276 2.00 -19.20 17.16
N THR A 277 3.27 -18.95 16.86
CA THR A 277 4.08 -17.94 17.56
C THR A 277 4.72 -16.90 16.65
N SER A 278 5.11 -17.26 15.42
CA SER A 278 5.74 -16.32 14.50
C SER A 278 4.72 -15.34 13.96
N ASN A 279 5.01 -14.05 14.11
CA ASN A 279 4.15 -12.97 13.63
C ASN A 279 4.48 -12.57 12.18
N ALA A 280 3.63 -11.74 11.55
CA ALA A 280 3.86 -11.15 10.24
C ALA A 280 3.30 -9.72 10.22
N TYR A 281 4.17 -8.73 10.38
CA TYR A 281 3.86 -7.30 10.33
C TYR A 281 5.14 -6.52 10.04
N GLY A 282 5.06 -5.23 9.79
CA GLY A 282 6.26 -4.45 9.54
C GLY A 282 6.01 -2.97 9.32
N LEU A 283 7.06 -2.29 8.88
CA LEU A 283 7.01 -0.88 8.49
C LEU A 283 7.15 -0.76 6.99
N LEU A 284 6.30 0.05 6.39
CA LEU A 284 6.49 0.61 5.06
C LEU A 284 7.04 2.02 5.24
N GLU A 285 8.29 2.22 4.86
CA GLU A 285 8.96 3.50 4.96
C GLU A 285 9.15 4.11 3.57
N LEU A 286 8.63 5.32 3.38
CA LEU A 286 8.71 6.05 2.12
C LEU A 286 9.79 7.12 2.21
N TYR A 287 10.73 7.08 1.28
CA TYR A 287 11.82 8.04 1.15
C TYR A 287 11.70 8.79 -0.19
N PRO A 288 12.42 9.88 -0.40
CA PRO A 288 12.38 10.61 -1.68
C PRO A 288 12.79 9.79 -2.90
N LYS A 289 13.66 8.77 -2.72
CA LYS A 289 14.24 7.98 -3.81
C LYS A 289 14.07 6.47 -3.64
N GLU A 290 13.40 6.02 -2.59
CA GLU A 290 13.20 4.59 -2.35
C GLU A 290 12.00 4.32 -1.45
N ILE A 291 11.49 3.11 -1.54
CA ILE A 291 10.50 2.53 -0.64
C ILE A 291 11.17 1.37 0.08
N LYS A 292 10.99 1.28 1.40
CA LYS A 292 11.47 0.14 2.20
C LYS A 292 10.32 -0.54 2.90
N ILE A 293 10.26 -1.85 2.80
CA ILE A 293 9.49 -2.70 3.71
C ILE A 293 10.48 -3.28 4.72
N LYS A 294 10.25 -3.03 5.99
CA LYS A 294 11.02 -3.59 7.12
C LYS A 294 10.14 -4.58 7.85
N GLY A 295 10.25 -5.84 7.47
CA GLY A 295 9.44 -6.92 8.02
C GLY A 295 9.88 -7.34 9.43
N GLN A 296 8.91 -7.85 10.17
CA GLN A 296 9.08 -8.51 11.45
C GLN A 296 8.46 -9.91 11.38
N GLY A 297 9.12 -10.85 12.05
CA GLY A 297 8.71 -12.26 11.99
C GLY A 297 8.81 -12.81 10.57
N ARG A 298 7.67 -13.28 10.03
CA ARG A 298 7.62 -13.87 8.68
C ARG A 298 7.52 -12.83 7.55
N LEU A 299 7.18 -11.57 7.85
CA LEU A 299 7.11 -10.55 6.82
C LEU A 299 8.50 -10.27 6.23
N SER A 300 8.63 -10.46 4.93
CA SER A 300 9.88 -10.26 4.19
C SER A 300 10.25 -8.79 4.04
N SER A 301 11.51 -8.44 4.33
CA SER A 301 12.05 -7.09 4.10
C SER A 301 12.44 -6.89 2.64
N ARG A 302 12.18 -5.67 2.09
CA ARG A 302 12.44 -5.33 0.69
C ARG A 302 12.80 -3.85 0.53
N VAL A 303 13.56 -3.55 -0.51
CA VAL A 303 13.90 -2.16 -0.88
C VAL A 303 13.64 -1.97 -2.37
N PHE A 304 12.91 -0.93 -2.72
CA PHE A 304 12.60 -0.55 -4.10
C PHE A 304 13.13 0.85 -4.38
N LYS A 305 14.00 0.98 -5.36
CA LYS A 305 14.49 2.28 -5.82
C LYS A 305 13.42 2.95 -6.68
N LEU A 306 13.16 4.23 -6.43
CA LEU A 306 12.32 5.05 -7.29
C LEU A 306 13.20 5.62 -8.39
N SER A 307 12.89 5.31 -9.66
CA SER A 307 13.57 5.93 -10.78
C SER A 307 13.37 7.44 -10.73
N SER A 308 14.47 8.19 -10.79
CA SER A 308 14.41 9.63 -11.09
C SER A 308 13.80 9.80 -12.48
N LYS A 309 12.72 10.59 -12.59
CA LYS A 309 12.24 11.06 -13.89
C LYS A 309 13.26 11.98 -14.52
#